data_7da42f8a4b9932ab61afa2c422bc863d
#
_entry.id   7da42f8a4b9932ab61afa2c422bc863d
#
_cell.length_a   1.000
_cell.length_b   1.000
_cell.length_c   1.000
_cell.angle_alpha   90.00
_cell.angle_beta   90.00
_cell.angle_gamma   90.00
#
_symmetry.space_group_name_H-M   'P 1'
#
loop_
_entity.id
_entity.type
_entity.pdbx_description
1 polymer ?
#
loop_
_entity_poly.entity_id
_entity_poly.type
_entity_poly.pdbx_seq_one_letter_code
_entity_poly.pdbx_strand_id
1 'polypeptide(L)'
;DGCILPKESAMEASELQGIKVFGVSTLTDVLRVLEDPDNAEDLLTKPVTNDEKVQYSYMDFADIVGQEEAKRGLEIAAAGGHNAIMIGSPGSGKTSMAKAMIGIMPQMTTEEAIETSKIYSVAGQHHTSRGLIRERPFRAPHYSASLAAIIGGGNGDNILPGEVSLAENGILFLDEMSLLPKSVMEALRSPLEDRKVTISRLRSKVDYPASFMLVAASNPCPCGYFGIRGRCSCTPAQRQSYISRLSGPIMDRIDIQLTVNPVPPSKLVHKQRAETSSAIAARVRVAREIQACRFAGCSIHINAEMSGEMTDRFCNLTDECKVLIEELANRLGLSARAFTRILKLSRTIADLEVAREICEKQGSYEEYIQEQLANDCSWPHIQPRHIMEAVGYRFLDRMNMMM
;
A
#
# COMPACT_ATOMS: atom_id res chain seq x y z
N ASP A 1 -36.84 -2.50 2.88
CA ASP A 1 -36.35 -2.63 1.49
C ASP A 1 -35.49 -3.89 1.37
N GLY A 2 -35.62 -4.61 0.24
CA GLY A 2 -34.86 -5.81 -0.04
C GLY A 2 -34.50 -5.91 -1.53
N CYS A 3 -33.60 -6.83 -1.86
CA CYS A 3 -33.26 -7.16 -3.24
C CYS A 3 -33.37 -8.67 -3.46
N ILE A 4 -33.71 -9.06 -4.68
CA ILE A 4 -33.79 -10.44 -5.14
C ILE A 4 -32.62 -10.66 -6.11
N LEU A 5 -31.77 -11.61 -5.83
CA LEU A 5 -30.57 -11.91 -6.60
C LEU A 5 -30.45 -13.41 -6.88
N PRO A 6 -29.76 -13.82 -7.94
CA PRO A 6 -29.36 -15.22 -8.09
C PRO A 6 -28.63 -15.69 -6.84
N LYS A 7 -28.88 -16.94 -6.42
CA LYS A 7 -28.31 -17.50 -5.20
C LYS A 7 -26.78 -17.36 -5.13
N GLU A 8 -26.12 -17.46 -6.27
CA GLU A 8 -24.66 -17.32 -6.39
C GLU A 8 -24.18 -15.90 -6.06
N SER A 9 -24.95 -14.86 -6.41
CA SER A 9 -24.60 -13.46 -6.15
C SER A 9 -25.16 -12.93 -4.82
N ALA A 10 -26.13 -13.62 -4.22
CA ALA A 10 -26.80 -13.20 -3.01
C ALA A 10 -25.86 -13.18 -1.79
N MET A 11 -24.87 -14.07 -1.74
CA MET A 11 -23.90 -14.10 -0.64
C MET A 11 -23.05 -12.85 -0.58
N GLU A 12 -22.64 -12.34 -1.74
CA GLU A 12 -21.85 -11.11 -1.88
C GLU A 12 -22.64 -9.88 -1.39
N ALA A 13 -23.92 -9.80 -1.81
CA ALA A 13 -24.81 -8.70 -1.44
C ALA A 13 -25.32 -8.78 0.01
N SER A 14 -25.34 -9.97 0.62
CA SER A 14 -25.85 -10.17 2.00
C SER A 14 -25.04 -9.45 3.07
N GLU A 15 -23.79 -9.07 2.76
CA GLU A 15 -22.94 -8.30 3.67
C GLU A 15 -23.24 -6.80 3.69
N LEU A 16 -24.12 -6.32 2.79
CA LEU A 16 -24.57 -4.93 2.78
C LEU A 16 -25.55 -4.68 3.94
N GLN A 17 -25.22 -3.71 4.79
CA GLN A 17 -26.07 -3.38 5.93
C GLN A 17 -27.38 -2.68 5.49
N GLY A 18 -28.48 -3.05 6.13
CA GLY A 18 -29.78 -2.37 5.95
C GLY A 18 -30.63 -2.88 4.77
N ILE A 19 -30.19 -3.92 4.03
CA ILE A 19 -30.92 -4.50 2.92
C ILE A 19 -31.15 -5.98 3.17
N LYS A 20 -32.42 -6.46 3.05
CA LYS A 20 -32.72 -7.89 3.02
C LYS A 20 -32.35 -8.45 1.64
N VAL A 21 -31.53 -9.49 1.59
CA VAL A 21 -31.09 -10.11 0.34
C VAL A 21 -31.69 -11.50 0.20
N PHE A 22 -32.50 -11.72 -0.82
CA PHE A 22 -33.10 -13.01 -1.13
C PHE A 22 -32.34 -13.69 -2.28
N GLY A 23 -31.76 -14.84 -1.97
CA GLY A 23 -31.02 -15.68 -2.95
C GLY A 23 -31.98 -16.68 -3.61
N VAL A 24 -32.30 -16.47 -4.88
CA VAL A 24 -33.25 -17.28 -5.63
C VAL A 24 -32.59 -18.13 -6.72
N SER A 25 -33.13 -19.32 -6.94
CA SER A 25 -32.63 -20.24 -7.98
C SER A 25 -33.62 -20.44 -9.11
N THR A 26 -34.89 -20.17 -8.87
CA THR A 26 -35.97 -20.39 -9.82
C THR A 26 -36.91 -19.18 -9.91
N LEU A 27 -37.68 -19.09 -11.03
CA LEU A 27 -38.70 -18.06 -11.16
C LEU A 27 -39.82 -18.21 -10.08
N THR A 28 -40.07 -19.42 -9.62
CA THR A 28 -41.02 -19.68 -8.55
C THR A 28 -40.55 -19.05 -7.23
N ASP A 29 -39.25 -19.09 -6.94
CA ASP A 29 -38.68 -18.43 -5.75
C ASP A 29 -38.87 -16.93 -5.82
N VAL A 30 -38.68 -16.33 -7.01
CA VAL A 30 -38.92 -14.88 -7.23
C VAL A 30 -40.40 -14.52 -6.92
N LEU A 31 -41.32 -15.30 -7.45
CA LEU A 31 -42.74 -15.07 -7.18
C LEU A 31 -43.11 -15.18 -5.69
N ARG A 32 -42.58 -16.18 -4.99
CA ARG A 32 -42.74 -16.33 -3.56
C ARG A 32 -42.27 -15.09 -2.78
N VAL A 33 -41.11 -14.56 -3.09
CA VAL A 33 -40.58 -13.36 -2.43
C VAL A 33 -41.42 -12.12 -2.73
N LEU A 34 -41.94 -12.00 -3.97
CA LEU A 34 -42.76 -10.85 -4.37
C LEU A 34 -44.15 -10.91 -3.77
N GLU A 35 -44.76 -12.10 -3.61
CA GLU A 35 -46.08 -12.29 -3.04
C GLU A 35 -46.08 -12.10 -1.52
N ASP A 36 -45.10 -12.69 -0.81
CA ASP A 36 -44.96 -12.60 0.63
C ASP A 36 -43.49 -12.73 1.08
N PRO A 37 -42.79 -11.60 1.20
CA PRO A 37 -41.38 -11.60 1.60
C PRO A 37 -41.15 -12.19 3.01
N ASP A 38 -42.11 -12.09 3.89
CA ASP A 38 -41.97 -12.57 5.28
C ASP A 38 -42.18 -14.10 5.37
N ASN A 39 -42.87 -14.70 4.40
CA ASN A 39 -43.02 -16.16 4.29
C ASN A 39 -41.92 -16.81 3.40
N ALA A 40 -40.94 -16.02 2.96
CA ALA A 40 -39.79 -16.47 2.16
C ALA A 40 -38.46 -16.38 2.95
N GLU A 41 -38.48 -16.52 4.26
CA GLU A 41 -37.29 -16.45 5.12
C GLU A 41 -36.26 -17.56 4.77
N ASP A 42 -36.69 -18.68 4.22
CA ASP A 42 -35.82 -19.76 3.74
C ASP A 42 -34.93 -19.33 2.55
N LEU A 43 -35.35 -18.30 1.82
CA LEU A 43 -34.59 -17.70 0.72
C LEU A 43 -33.74 -16.51 1.15
N LEU A 44 -33.88 -16.05 2.41
CA LEU A 44 -33.08 -14.94 2.95
C LEU A 44 -31.62 -15.39 3.14
N THR A 45 -30.73 -14.71 2.43
CA THR A 45 -29.30 -14.98 2.54
C THR A 45 -28.75 -14.24 3.75
N LYS A 46 -28.22 -14.98 4.71
CA LYS A 46 -27.56 -14.41 5.90
C LYS A 46 -26.14 -14.02 5.56
N PRO A 47 -25.64 -12.90 6.12
CA PRO A 47 -24.21 -12.55 5.98
C PRO A 47 -23.33 -13.72 6.45
N VAL A 48 -22.23 -13.93 5.76
CA VAL A 48 -21.22 -14.90 6.20
C VAL A 48 -20.63 -14.36 7.49
N THR A 49 -21.00 -14.96 8.63
CA THR A 49 -20.35 -14.66 9.90
C THR A 49 -18.91 -15.19 9.81
N ASN A 50 -17.94 -14.29 9.88
CA ASN A 50 -16.51 -14.52 9.75
C ASN A 50 -15.89 -15.29 10.94
N ASP A 51 -16.54 -16.37 11.42
CA ASP A 51 -15.97 -17.22 12.47
C ASP A 51 -14.96 -18.25 11.92
N GLU A 52 -14.94 -18.51 10.64
CA GLU A 52 -13.83 -19.16 9.98
C GLU A 52 -12.84 -18.06 9.53
N LYS A 53 -11.99 -17.62 10.46
CA LYS A 53 -10.76 -16.90 10.13
C LYS A 53 -9.99 -17.80 9.16
N VAL A 54 -10.15 -17.55 7.86
CA VAL A 54 -9.27 -18.14 6.87
C VAL A 54 -7.88 -17.65 7.26
N GLN A 55 -7.11 -18.53 7.87
CA GLN A 55 -5.79 -18.22 8.36
C GLN A 55 -4.86 -18.21 7.15
N TYR A 56 -4.77 -17.04 6.50
CA TYR A 56 -3.84 -16.84 5.40
C TYR A 56 -2.43 -16.99 5.94
N SER A 57 -1.70 -17.95 5.40
CA SER A 57 -0.30 -18.15 5.74
C SER A 57 0.56 -17.15 5.00
N TYR A 58 0.67 -15.95 5.55
CA TYR A 58 1.64 -14.97 5.05
C TYR A 58 3.05 -15.30 5.56
N MET A 59 4.05 -14.90 4.78
CA MET A 59 5.43 -14.91 5.25
C MET A 59 5.54 -13.94 6.43
N ASP A 60 6.06 -14.41 7.57
CA ASP A 60 6.25 -13.58 8.75
C ASP A 60 7.56 -12.79 8.65
N PHE A 61 7.54 -11.52 9.08
CA PHE A 61 8.75 -10.72 9.23
C PHE A 61 9.77 -11.36 10.19
N ALA A 62 9.30 -12.15 11.15
CA ALA A 62 10.16 -12.92 12.05
C ALA A 62 11.02 -13.97 11.33
N ASP A 63 10.57 -14.48 10.17
CA ASP A 63 11.29 -15.45 9.37
C ASP A 63 12.37 -14.83 8.48
N ILE A 64 12.35 -13.51 8.34
CA ILE A 64 13.30 -12.75 7.54
C ILE A 64 14.48 -12.33 8.43
N VAL A 65 15.64 -12.92 8.19
CA VAL A 65 16.84 -12.67 8.99
C VAL A 65 17.45 -11.32 8.66
N GLY A 66 17.70 -10.50 9.68
CA GLY A 66 18.31 -9.16 9.54
C GLY A 66 17.39 -8.18 8.82
N GLN A 67 17.98 -7.22 8.08
CA GLN A 67 17.26 -6.23 7.27
C GLN A 67 16.43 -5.24 8.11
N GLU A 68 16.88 -4.90 9.32
CA GLU A 68 16.11 -4.11 10.28
C GLU A 68 15.70 -2.74 9.72
N GLU A 69 16.61 -2.05 9.01
CA GLU A 69 16.31 -0.76 8.35
C GLU A 69 15.24 -0.90 7.26
N ALA A 70 15.32 -1.98 6.46
CA ALA A 70 14.33 -2.23 5.42
C ALA A 70 12.98 -2.60 6.02
N LYS A 71 12.94 -3.43 7.06
CA LYS A 71 11.72 -3.77 7.80
C LYS A 71 11.07 -2.52 8.39
N ARG A 72 11.86 -1.66 9.02
CA ARG A 72 11.39 -0.38 9.57
C ARG A 72 10.80 0.53 8.49
N GLY A 73 11.46 0.67 7.35
CA GLY A 73 10.92 1.44 6.22
C GLY A 73 9.63 0.87 5.65
N LEU A 74 9.48 -0.47 5.62
CA LEU A 74 8.24 -1.13 5.19
C LEU A 74 7.10 -0.98 6.24
N GLU A 75 7.42 -0.98 7.54
CA GLU A 75 6.47 -0.64 8.60
C GLU A 75 5.92 0.79 8.41
N ILE A 76 6.79 1.75 8.14
CA ILE A 76 6.40 3.14 7.86
C ILE A 76 5.56 3.21 6.58
N ALA A 77 5.95 2.47 5.52
CA ALA A 77 5.18 2.38 4.28
C ALA A 77 3.75 1.88 4.54
N ALA A 78 3.60 0.78 5.29
CA ALA A 78 2.31 0.22 5.64
C ALA A 78 1.47 1.17 6.52
N ALA A 79 2.10 1.86 7.47
CA ALA A 79 1.41 2.79 8.36
C ALA A 79 0.88 4.03 7.64
N GLY A 80 1.64 4.62 6.73
CA GLY A 80 1.26 5.87 6.04
C GLY A 80 0.70 5.67 4.63
N GLY A 81 0.73 4.45 4.07
CA GLY A 81 0.38 4.19 2.66
C GLY A 81 1.43 4.71 1.68
N HIS A 82 2.68 4.77 2.10
CA HIS A 82 3.78 5.30 1.29
C HIS A 82 4.31 4.30 0.27
N ASN A 83 4.57 4.77 -0.94
CA ASN A 83 5.23 3.98 -1.96
C ASN A 83 6.70 3.73 -1.61
N ALA A 84 7.16 2.49 -1.81
CA ALA A 84 8.51 2.08 -1.42
C ALA A 84 9.25 1.38 -2.56
N ILE A 85 10.57 1.56 -2.63
CA ILE A 85 11.46 0.78 -3.49
C ILE A 85 12.60 0.16 -2.67
N MET A 86 12.86 -1.10 -2.90
CA MET A 86 13.98 -1.85 -2.33
C MET A 86 15.07 -2.07 -3.37
N ILE A 87 16.27 -1.58 -3.10
CA ILE A 87 17.43 -1.77 -3.97
C ILE A 87 18.45 -2.65 -3.27
N GLY A 88 18.81 -3.76 -3.90
CA GLY A 88 19.74 -4.72 -3.31
C GLY A 88 20.11 -5.85 -4.25
N SER A 89 21.15 -6.61 -3.89
CA SER A 89 21.63 -7.72 -4.70
C SER A 89 20.58 -8.83 -4.85
N PRO A 90 20.70 -9.70 -5.87
CA PRO A 90 19.91 -10.91 -5.97
C PRO A 90 20.03 -11.75 -4.69
N GLY A 91 18.92 -12.34 -4.23
CA GLY A 91 18.88 -13.16 -3.01
C GLY A 91 18.95 -12.39 -1.69
N SER A 92 18.86 -11.06 -1.67
CA SER A 92 18.86 -10.26 -0.43
C SER A 92 17.51 -10.25 0.33
N GLY A 93 16.47 -10.92 -0.18
CA GLY A 93 15.17 -11.05 0.49
C GLY A 93 14.11 -10.01 0.10
N LYS A 94 14.33 -9.20 -0.96
CA LYS A 94 13.39 -8.14 -1.40
C LYS A 94 11.97 -8.67 -1.64
N THR A 95 11.84 -9.71 -2.42
CA THR A 95 10.54 -10.34 -2.74
C THR A 95 9.86 -10.94 -1.52
N SER A 96 10.65 -11.53 -0.59
CA SER A 96 10.16 -12.05 0.68
C SER A 96 9.59 -10.95 1.57
N MET A 97 10.30 -9.83 1.69
CA MET A 97 9.83 -8.67 2.44
C MET A 97 8.56 -8.06 1.84
N ALA A 98 8.48 -7.95 0.51
CA ALA A 98 7.28 -7.46 -0.16
C ALA A 98 6.06 -8.35 0.12
N LYS A 99 6.23 -9.68 0.10
CA LYS A 99 5.15 -10.62 0.44
C LYS A 99 4.76 -10.54 1.92
N ALA A 100 5.72 -10.35 2.82
CA ALA A 100 5.47 -10.21 4.25
C ALA A 100 4.67 -8.95 4.59
N MET A 101 4.72 -7.91 3.75
CA MET A 101 3.98 -6.66 3.98
C MET A 101 2.48 -6.84 4.11
N ILE A 102 1.88 -7.81 3.41
CA ILE A 102 0.44 -8.08 3.54
C ILE A 102 0.08 -8.39 4.99
N GLY A 103 0.93 -9.15 5.69
CA GLY A 103 0.71 -9.52 7.09
C GLY A 103 0.80 -8.37 8.10
N ILE A 104 1.30 -7.21 7.70
CA ILE A 104 1.38 -6.01 8.55
C ILE A 104 0.41 -4.90 8.13
N MET A 105 -0.28 -5.05 6.99
CA MET A 105 -1.30 -4.08 6.58
C MET A 105 -2.57 -4.21 7.41
N PRO A 106 -3.28 -3.10 7.71
CA PRO A 106 -4.56 -3.17 8.39
C PRO A 106 -5.60 -3.89 7.52
N GLN A 107 -6.57 -4.51 8.17
CA GLN A 107 -7.69 -5.13 7.47
C GLN A 107 -8.44 -4.08 6.62
N MET A 108 -9.06 -4.53 5.53
CA MET A 108 -9.90 -3.65 4.71
C MET A 108 -11.18 -3.27 5.47
N THR A 109 -11.62 -2.04 5.30
CA THR A 109 -12.97 -1.63 5.70
C THR A 109 -14.01 -2.30 4.80
N THR A 110 -15.27 -2.24 5.19
CA THR A 110 -16.35 -2.81 4.35
C THR A 110 -16.43 -2.06 3.01
N GLU A 111 -16.22 -0.75 3.01
CA GLU A 111 -16.20 0.08 1.79
C GLU A 111 -15.06 -0.34 0.86
N GLU A 112 -13.84 -0.47 1.39
CA GLU A 112 -12.68 -0.96 0.62
C GLU A 112 -12.93 -2.36 0.05
N ALA A 113 -13.55 -3.25 0.84
CA ALA A 113 -13.87 -4.62 0.42
C ALA A 113 -14.90 -4.63 -0.74
N ILE A 114 -15.92 -3.77 -0.68
CA ILE A 114 -16.92 -3.62 -1.74
C ILE A 114 -16.28 -3.09 -3.02
N GLU A 115 -15.45 -2.05 -2.94
CA GLU A 115 -14.76 -1.47 -4.11
C GLU A 115 -13.84 -2.50 -4.77
N THR A 116 -13.05 -3.20 -3.98
CA THR A 116 -12.17 -4.27 -4.47
C THR A 116 -12.97 -5.38 -5.13
N SER A 117 -14.06 -5.86 -4.49
CA SER A 117 -14.89 -6.94 -5.03
C SER A 117 -15.54 -6.56 -6.36
N LYS A 118 -15.98 -5.30 -6.52
CA LYS A 118 -16.53 -4.80 -7.80
C LYS A 118 -15.53 -4.93 -8.95
N ILE A 119 -14.26 -4.57 -8.71
CA ILE A 119 -13.22 -4.63 -9.74
C ILE A 119 -12.97 -6.09 -10.14
N TYR A 120 -12.86 -6.98 -9.16
CA TYR A 120 -12.64 -8.41 -9.41
C TYR A 120 -13.83 -9.06 -10.10
N SER A 121 -15.06 -8.63 -9.79
CA SER A 121 -16.28 -9.07 -10.47
C SER A 121 -16.26 -8.67 -11.95
N VAL A 122 -15.94 -7.41 -12.27
CA VAL A 122 -15.81 -6.92 -13.65
C VAL A 122 -14.69 -7.65 -14.39
N ALA A 123 -13.61 -8.00 -13.71
CA ALA A 123 -12.50 -8.78 -14.29
C ALA A 123 -12.83 -10.26 -14.51
N GLY A 124 -13.99 -10.75 -14.01
CA GLY A 124 -14.35 -12.17 -14.04
C GLY A 124 -13.47 -13.04 -13.13
N GLN A 125 -12.81 -12.46 -12.14
CA GLN A 125 -11.90 -13.13 -11.20
C GLN A 125 -12.50 -13.28 -9.80
N HIS A 126 -13.75 -12.89 -9.61
CA HIS A 126 -14.45 -13.00 -8.33
C HIS A 126 -15.12 -14.37 -8.18
N HIS A 127 -14.88 -15.04 -7.06
CA HIS A 127 -15.58 -16.26 -6.68
C HIS A 127 -16.75 -15.89 -5.77
N THR A 128 -17.92 -15.67 -6.35
CA THR A 128 -19.15 -15.21 -5.68
C THR A 128 -19.56 -16.07 -4.46
N SER A 129 -19.13 -17.34 -4.40
CA SER A 129 -19.40 -18.25 -3.28
C SER A 129 -18.69 -17.90 -1.97
N ARG A 130 -17.79 -16.93 -1.96
CA ARG A 130 -16.97 -16.55 -0.78
C ARG A 130 -17.35 -15.20 -0.16
N GLY A 131 -18.40 -14.53 -0.63
CA GLY A 131 -18.76 -13.18 -0.17
C GLY A 131 -17.78 -12.12 -0.68
N LEU A 132 -17.64 -10.99 0.03
CA LEU A 132 -16.73 -9.91 -0.33
C LEU A 132 -15.26 -10.32 -0.16
N ILE A 133 -14.40 -9.76 -1.01
CA ILE A 133 -12.94 -9.89 -0.88
C ILE A 133 -12.51 -9.02 0.30
N ARG A 134 -12.12 -9.64 1.39
CA ARG A 134 -11.66 -8.94 2.62
C ARG A 134 -10.15 -8.92 2.79
N GLU A 135 -9.45 -9.67 1.98
CA GLU A 135 -8.00 -9.70 1.94
C GLU A 135 -7.47 -8.63 0.98
N ARG A 136 -6.49 -7.85 1.43
CA ARG A 136 -5.84 -6.86 0.55
C ARG A 136 -5.13 -7.57 -0.60
N PRO A 137 -5.42 -7.21 -1.86
CA PRO A 137 -4.78 -7.82 -3.01
C PRO A 137 -3.26 -7.60 -3.01
N PHE A 138 -2.53 -8.66 -3.39
CA PHE A 138 -1.11 -8.58 -3.71
C PHE A 138 -0.91 -8.96 -5.18
N ARG A 139 -0.69 -7.95 -6.02
CA ARG A 139 -0.50 -8.15 -7.45
C ARG A 139 0.98 -8.01 -7.80
N ALA A 140 1.54 -9.04 -8.42
CA ALA A 140 2.95 -9.10 -8.75
C ALA A 140 3.13 -9.49 -10.22
N PRO A 141 2.82 -8.59 -11.17
CA PRO A 141 2.99 -8.87 -12.57
C PRO A 141 4.48 -9.05 -12.92
N HIS A 142 4.73 -9.94 -13.88
CA HIS A 142 6.09 -10.14 -14.38
C HIS A 142 6.58 -8.89 -15.10
N TYR A 143 7.89 -8.58 -15.03
CA TYR A 143 8.47 -7.38 -15.65
C TYR A 143 8.29 -7.32 -17.18
N SER A 144 8.02 -8.45 -17.85
CA SER A 144 7.71 -8.52 -19.28
C SER A 144 6.22 -8.35 -19.61
N ALA A 145 5.37 -8.06 -18.61
CA ALA A 145 3.94 -7.87 -18.84
C ALA A 145 3.69 -6.71 -19.82
N SER A 146 2.69 -6.88 -20.68
CA SER A 146 2.31 -5.85 -21.63
C SER A 146 1.66 -4.64 -20.94
N LEU A 147 1.70 -3.48 -21.61
CA LEU A 147 1.01 -2.28 -21.12
C LEU A 147 -0.49 -2.56 -20.85
N ALA A 148 -1.14 -3.31 -21.72
CA ALA A 148 -2.55 -3.67 -21.55
C ALA A 148 -2.79 -4.59 -20.36
N ALA A 149 -1.85 -5.48 -20.03
CA ALA A 149 -1.96 -6.32 -18.84
C ALA A 149 -1.81 -5.48 -17.56
N ILE A 150 -0.93 -4.48 -17.56
CA ILE A 150 -0.67 -3.63 -16.38
C ILE A 150 -1.80 -2.62 -16.18
N ILE A 151 -2.16 -1.86 -17.21
CA ILE A 151 -3.10 -0.73 -17.12
C ILE A 151 -4.55 -1.19 -17.34
N GLY A 152 -4.72 -2.24 -18.11
CA GLY A 152 -6.02 -2.68 -18.61
C GLY A 152 -6.22 -2.37 -20.09
N GLY A 153 -7.23 -2.97 -20.64
CA GLY A 153 -7.57 -2.85 -22.06
C GLY A 153 -8.55 -3.92 -22.50
N GLY A 154 -8.83 -3.98 -23.77
CA GLY A 154 -9.75 -4.96 -24.34
C GLY A 154 -10.02 -4.70 -25.81
N ASN A 155 -10.84 -5.56 -26.41
CA ASN A 155 -11.27 -5.43 -27.80
C ASN A 155 -12.74 -5.00 -27.83
N GLY A 156 -13.05 -3.98 -28.68
CA GLY A 156 -14.41 -3.48 -28.81
C GLY A 156 -14.95 -2.83 -27.53
N ASP A 157 -16.13 -3.26 -27.12
CA ASP A 157 -16.83 -2.69 -25.94
C ASP A 157 -16.46 -3.39 -24.62
N ASN A 158 -15.70 -4.48 -24.67
CA ASN A 158 -15.25 -5.21 -23.48
C ASN A 158 -13.87 -4.69 -23.03
N ILE A 159 -13.89 -3.70 -22.15
CA ILE A 159 -12.68 -3.15 -21.52
C ILE A 159 -12.53 -3.79 -20.16
N LEU A 160 -11.42 -4.47 -19.91
CA LEU A 160 -11.11 -5.13 -18.64
C LEU A 160 -10.06 -4.35 -17.84
N PRO A 161 -10.17 -4.34 -16.50
CA PRO A 161 -9.17 -3.74 -15.64
C PRO A 161 -7.84 -4.51 -15.73
N GLY A 162 -6.72 -3.80 -15.60
CA GLY A 162 -5.38 -4.38 -15.51
C GLY A 162 -4.92 -4.61 -14.08
N GLU A 163 -3.67 -5.07 -13.94
CA GLU A 163 -3.04 -5.37 -12.65
C GLU A 163 -3.05 -4.18 -11.68
N VAL A 164 -2.97 -2.95 -12.20
CA VAL A 164 -3.03 -1.71 -11.42
C VAL A 164 -4.37 -1.57 -10.71
N SER A 165 -5.48 -1.81 -11.42
CA SER A 165 -6.81 -1.76 -10.81
C SER A 165 -7.12 -3.01 -9.98
N LEU A 166 -6.59 -4.18 -10.35
CA LEU A 166 -6.70 -5.39 -9.53
C LEU A 166 -5.90 -5.29 -8.20
N ALA A 167 -4.97 -4.33 -8.11
CA ALA A 167 -4.25 -4.04 -6.86
C ALA A 167 -5.00 -3.03 -5.96
N GLU A 168 -6.24 -2.66 -6.29
CA GLU A 168 -7.05 -1.72 -5.51
C GLU A 168 -7.08 -2.06 -4.03
N ASN A 169 -6.85 -1.07 -3.17
CA ASN A 169 -6.76 -1.20 -1.71
C ASN A 169 -5.70 -2.19 -1.21
N GLY A 170 -4.75 -2.56 -2.07
CA GLY A 170 -3.71 -3.55 -1.81
C GLY A 170 -2.31 -3.09 -2.20
N ILE A 171 -1.49 -4.05 -2.62
CA ILE A 171 -0.10 -3.83 -3.03
C ILE A 171 0.08 -4.21 -4.50
N LEU A 172 0.63 -3.29 -5.28
CA LEU A 172 1.23 -3.59 -6.57
C LEU A 172 2.74 -3.77 -6.36
N PHE A 173 3.20 -5.01 -6.49
CA PHE A 173 4.62 -5.35 -6.37
C PHE A 173 5.27 -5.44 -7.76
N LEU A 174 6.23 -4.58 -8.02
CA LEU A 174 7.01 -4.58 -9.27
C LEU A 174 8.43 -5.07 -8.99
N ASP A 175 8.67 -6.36 -9.24
CA ASP A 175 10.02 -6.89 -9.17
C ASP A 175 10.82 -6.51 -10.43
N GLU A 176 12.13 -6.39 -10.28
CA GLU A 176 13.04 -5.98 -11.37
C GLU A 176 12.58 -4.71 -12.11
N MET A 177 12.07 -3.71 -11.35
CA MET A 177 11.47 -2.49 -11.89
C MET A 177 12.32 -1.80 -12.97
N SER A 178 13.66 -1.84 -12.86
CA SER A 178 14.58 -1.28 -13.86
C SER A 178 14.54 -1.98 -15.24
N LEU A 179 13.92 -3.17 -15.33
CA LEU A 179 13.75 -3.92 -16.58
C LEU A 179 12.39 -3.67 -17.25
N LEU A 180 11.46 -3.00 -16.58
CA LEU A 180 10.15 -2.67 -17.15
C LEU A 180 10.28 -1.79 -18.40
N PRO A 181 9.44 -2.01 -19.42
CA PRO A 181 9.37 -1.12 -20.59
C PRO A 181 9.07 0.33 -20.17
N LYS A 182 9.71 1.28 -20.86
CA LYS A 182 9.53 2.71 -20.57
C LYS A 182 8.05 3.13 -20.69
N SER A 183 7.31 2.57 -21.62
CA SER A 183 5.87 2.82 -21.81
C SER A 183 5.04 2.41 -20.59
N VAL A 184 5.38 1.29 -19.94
CA VAL A 184 4.73 0.84 -18.71
C VAL A 184 5.05 1.79 -17.55
N MET A 185 6.33 2.18 -17.43
CA MET A 185 6.77 3.12 -16.41
C MET A 185 6.08 4.49 -16.53
N GLU A 186 5.93 4.98 -17.76
CA GLU A 186 5.22 6.25 -18.01
C GLU A 186 3.72 6.15 -17.71
N ALA A 187 3.09 5.03 -18.04
CA ALA A 187 1.67 4.80 -17.81
C ALA A 187 1.30 4.67 -16.32
N LEU A 188 2.23 4.23 -15.46
CA LEU A 188 2.03 4.17 -14.02
C LEU A 188 1.99 5.54 -13.34
N ARG A 189 2.40 6.63 -14.02
CA ARG A 189 2.48 7.97 -13.43
C ARG A 189 1.11 8.51 -13.02
N SER A 190 0.11 8.38 -13.87
CA SER A 190 -1.23 8.87 -13.59
C SER A 190 -1.91 8.06 -12.47
N PRO A 191 -1.94 6.72 -12.48
CA PRO A 191 -2.50 5.94 -11.36
C PRO A 191 -1.88 6.25 -9.99
N LEU A 192 -0.56 6.48 -9.94
CA LEU A 192 0.13 6.81 -8.71
C LEU A 192 -0.20 8.23 -8.18
N GLU A 193 -0.71 9.12 -9.02
CA GLU A 193 -1.07 10.49 -8.66
C GLU A 193 -2.59 10.63 -8.48
N ASP A 194 -3.36 10.15 -9.46
CA ASP A 194 -4.80 10.36 -9.57
C ASP A 194 -5.64 9.25 -8.91
N ARG A 195 -5.00 8.16 -8.45
CA ARG A 195 -5.65 6.97 -7.88
C ARG A 195 -6.72 6.34 -8.79
N LYS A 196 -6.57 6.52 -10.10
CA LYS A 196 -7.45 5.96 -11.11
C LYS A 196 -6.73 5.72 -12.42
N VAL A 197 -7.27 4.82 -13.21
CA VAL A 197 -6.85 4.53 -14.58
C VAL A 197 -7.97 4.89 -15.52
N THR A 198 -7.68 5.75 -16.50
CA THR A 198 -8.61 6.07 -17.57
C THR A 198 -8.21 5.31 -18.84
N ILE A 199 -9.06 4.41 -19.30
CA ILE A 199 -8.88 3.70 -20.56
C ILE A 199 -9.81 4.32 -21.61
N SER A 200 -9.23 5.00 -22.59
CA SER A 200 -9.97 5.63 -23.68
C SER A 200 -9.84 4.80 -24.95
N ARG A 201 -10.95 4.49 -25.57
CA ARG A 201 -11.07 3.83 -26.88
C ARG A 201 -11.99 4.66 -27.78
N LEU A 202 -12.02 4.33 -29.07
CA LEU A 202 -12.80 5.08 -30.08
C LEU A 202 -14.28 5.25 -29.71
N ARG A 203 -14.88 4.30 -29.00
CA ARG A 203 -16.32 4.29 -28.68
C ARG A 203 -16.64 4.33 -27.19
N SER A 204 -15.64 4.12 -26.32
CA SER A 204 -15.87 4.03 -24.89
C SER A 204 -14.70 4.63 -24.11
N LYS A 205 -15.04 5.26 -23.00
CA LYS A 205 -14.10 5.73 -21.98
C LYS A 205 -14.53 5.15 -20.65
N VAL A 206 -13.63 4.44 -19.98
CA VAL A 206 -13.88 3.80 -18.69
C VAL A 206 -12.82 4.24 -17.71
N ASP A 207 -13.24 4.65 -16.53
CA ASP A 207 -12.37 4.94 -15.39
C ASP A 207 -12.46 3.79 -14.41
N TYR A 208 -11.30 3.19 -14.07
CA TYR A 208 -11.16 2.20 -13.01
C TYR A 208 -10.43 2.82 -11.82
N PRO A 209 -10.85 2.55 -10.59
CA PRO A 209 -10.09 2.94 -9.42
C PRO A 209 -8.74 2.20 -9.39
N ALA A 210 -7.75 2.84 -8.79
CA ALA A 210 -6.37 2.35 -8.70
C ALA A 210 -5.66 2.92 -7.46
N SER A 211 -6.31 2.78 -6.31
CA SER A 211 -5.77 3.18 -5.01
C SER A 211 -4.96 2.03 -4.43
N PHE A 212 -3.71 1.90 -4.86
CA PHE A 212 -2.78 0.87 -4.41
C PHE A 212 -1.52 1.47 -3.80
N MET A 213 -0.83 0.70 -3.00
CA MET A 213 0.52 0.99 -2.55
C MET A 213 1.52 0.34 -3.50
N LEU A 214 2.41 1.14 -4.10
CA LEU A 214 3.48 0.62 -4.93
C LEU A 214 4.63 0.15 -4.04
N VAL A 215 4.98 -1.13 -4.15
CA VAL A 215 6.22 -1.70 -3.62
C VAL A 215 7.05 -2.18 -4.80
N ALA A 216 8.24 -1.63 -4.97
CA ALA A 216 9.11 -2.00 -6.07
C ALA A 216 10.40 -2.64 -5.57
N ALA A 217 10.99 -3.48 -6.39
CA ALA A 217 12.31 -4.04 -6.15
C ALA A 217 13.19 -3.85 -7.38
N SER A 218 14.48 -3.58 -7.15
CA SER A 218 15.46 -3.46 -8.23
C SER A 218 16.83 -3.95 -7.77
N ASN A 219 17.64 -4.35 -8.71
CA ASN A 219 19.05 -4.57 -8.48
C ASN A 219 19.82 -3.23 -8.53
N PRO A 220 21.01 -3.11 -7.90
CA PRO A 220 21.76 -1.87 -7.88
C PRO A 220 22.55 -1.61 -9.20
N CYS A 221 22.65 -2.60 -10.07
CA CYS A 221 23.37 -2.52 -11.36
C CYS A 221 22.98 -3.71 -12.26
N PRO A 222 23.36 -3.74 -13.54
CA PRO A 222 23.04 -4.85 -14.44
C PRO A 222 23.48 -6.24 -13.96
N CYS A 223 24.66 -6.37 -13.33
CA CYS A 223 25.09 -7.65 -12.76
C CYS A 223 24.47 -7.94 -11.38
N GLY A 224 23.86 -6.96 -10.74
CA GLY A 224 23.20 -7.09 -9.43
C GLY A 224 24.14 -6.99 -8.21
N TYR A 225 25.44 -6.89 -8.38
CA TYR A 225 26.40 -7.04 -7.27
C TYR A 225 27.14 -5.75 -6.90
N PHE A 226 26.67 -4.58 -7.34
CA PHE A 226 27.30 -3.32 -6.93
C PHE A 226 27.25 -3.14 -5.41
N GLY A 227 28.36 -2.71 -4.81
CA GLY A 227 28.54 -2.62 -3.36
C GLY A 227 29.10 -3.89 -2.72
N ILE A 228 29.15 -5.02 -3.44
CA ILE A 228 29.78 -6.27 -2.95
C ILE A 228 31.19 -6.37 -3.50
N ARG A 229 32.17 -6.33 -2.60
CA ARG A 229 33.59 -6.34 -2.95
C ARG A 229 33.95 -7.56 -3.83
N GLY A 230 34.56 -7.30 -4.97
CA GLY A 230 35.08 -8.35 -5.89
C GLY A 230 33.98 -9.06 -6.72
N ARG A 231 32.71 -8.69 -6.63
CA ARG A 231 31.64 -9.35 -7.42
C ARG A 231 31.08 -8.50 -8.56
N CYS A 232 31.13 -7.17 -8.43
CA CYS A 232 30.61 -6.30 -9.49
C CYS A 232 31.61 -6.11 -10.62
N SER A 233 31.19 -6.46 -11.84
CA SER A 233 31.99 -6.26 -13.09
C SER A 233 31.51 -5.07 -13.93
N CYS A 234 30.48 -4.33 -13.47
CA CYS A 234 29.89 -3.21 -14.22
C CYS A 234 30.79 -1.97 -14.19
N THR A 235 30.96 -1.34 -15.35
CA THR A 235 31.64 -0.04 -15.45
C THR A 235 30.78 1.06 -14.83
N PRO A 236 31.33 2.21 -14.43
CA PRO A 236 30.55 3.36 -13.95
C PRO A 236 29.45 3.78 -14.92
N ALA A 237 29.74 3.86 -16.22
CA ALA A 237 28.78 4.20 -17.25
C ALA A 237 27.59 3.22 -17.34
N GLN A 238 27.86 1.92 -17.23
CA GLN A 238 26.79 0.90 -17.19
C GLN A 238 25.90 1.04 -15.97
N ARG A 239 26.48 1.32 -14.81
CA ARG A 239 25.72 1.55 -13.56
C ARG A 239 24.85 2.79 -13.68
N GLN A 240 25.42 3.90 -14.16
CA GLN A 240 24.71 5.15 -14.39
C GLN A 240 23.52 4.94 -15.34
N SER A 241 23.74 4.31 -16.49
CA SER A 241 22.68 3.99 -17.46
C SER A 241 21.59 3.08 -16.89
N TYR A 242 21.93 2.19 -15.96
CA TYR A 242 20.97 1.30 -15.32
C TYR A 242 20.12 2.04 -14.28
N ILE A 243 20.75 2.83 -13.41
CA ILE A 243 20.06 3.61 -12.37
C ILE A 243 19.21 4.71 -13.00
N SER A 244 19.66 5.31 -14.12
CA SER A 244 18.89 6.33 -14.83
C SER A 244 17.53 5.82 -15.35
N ARG A 245 17.36 4.51 -15.52
CA ARG A 245 16.04 3.92 -15.83
C ARG A 245 15.07 4.04 -14.66
N LEU A 246 15.57 4.02 -13.41
CA LEU A 246 14.79 4.24 -12.21
C LEU A 246 14.65 5.72 -11.86
N SER A 247 15.37 6.61 -12.55
CA SER A 247 15.30 8.04 -12.29
C SER A 247 14.10 8.69 -12.99
N GLY A 248 13.77 9.89 -12.54
CA GLY A 248 12.73 10.71 -13.15
C GLY A 248 11.35 10.56 -12.50
N PRO A 249 10.29 10.79 -13.26
CA PRO A 249 8.96 11.09 -12.71
C PRO A 249 8.34 10.02 -11.83
N ILE A 250 8.72 8.74 -11.97
CA ILE A 250 8.23 7.68 -11.06
C ILE A 250 8.95 7.73 -9.72
N MET A 251 10.27 7.94 -9.73
CA MET A 251 11.02 8.06 -8.48
C MET A 251 10.54 9.24 -7.63
N ASP A 252 10.04 10.29 -8.28
CA ASP A 252 9.37 11.39 -7.61
C ASP A 252 8.07 10.97 -6.90
N ARG A 253 7.51 9.80 -7.20
CA ARG A 253 6.29 9.24 -6.58
C ARG A 253 6.58 8.13 -5.58
N ILE A 254 7.84 7.81 -5.38
CA ILE A 254 8.30 6.86 -4.36
C ILE A 254 8.81 7.66 -3.16
N ASP A 255 8.19 7.41 -1.99
CA ASP A 255 8.50 8.13 -0.77
C ASP A 255 9.69 7.51 -0.04
N ILE A 256 9.77 6.19 -0.04
CA ILE A 256 10.72 5.40 0.75
C ILE A 256 11.64 4.62 -0.18
N GLN A 257 12.93 4.86 -0.05
CA GLN A 257 14.00 4.19 -0.81
C GLN A 257 14.85 3.38 0.17
N LEU A 258 14.86 2.05 0.03
CA LEU A 258 15.49 1.13 0.95
C LEU A 258 16.68 0.43 0.30
N THR A 259 17.80 0.40 1.00
CA THR A 259 18.94 -0.43 0.61
C THR A 259 18.85 -1.77 1.31
N VAL A 260 18.87 -2.86 0.54
CA VAL A 260 18.78 -4.23 1.04
C VAL A 260 20.12 -4.94 0.81
N ASN A 261 20.92 -5.00 1.86
CA ASN A 261 22.23 -5.59 1.81
C ASN A 261 22.19 -7.13 1.95
N PRO A 262 23.16 -7.88 1.41
CA PRO A 262 23.26 -9.32 1.68
C PRO A 262 23.39 -9.59 3.18
N VAL A 263 22.67 -10.59 3.67
CA VAL A 263 22.77 -10.99 5.07
C VAL A 263 24.10 -11.75 5.27
N PRO A 264 24.92 -11.36 6.25
CA PRO A 264 26.15 -12.08 6.57
C PRO A 264 25.86 -13.57 6.91
N PRO A 265 26.67 -14.54 6.45
CA PRO A 265 26.48 -15.96 6.77
C PRO A 265 26.37 -16.25 8.28
N SER A 266 27.09 -15.51 9.10
CA SER A 266 27.03 -15.64 10.56
C SER A 266 25.61 -15.40 11.12
N LYS A 267 24.86 -14.43 10.58
CA LYS A 267 23.49 -14.17 11.00
C LYS A 267 22.52 -15.25 10.50
N LEU A 268 22.85 -15.92 9.40
CA LEU A 268 22.04 -17.02 8.85
C LEU A 268 22.22 -18.30 9.69
N VAL A 269 23.42 -18.54 10.22
CA VAL A 269 23.71 -19.68 11.10
C VAL A 269 23.12 -19.45 12.50
N HIS A 270 23.33 -18.26 13.05
CA HIS A 270 22.81 -17.89 14.39
C HIS A 270 21.52 -17.08 14.25
N LYS A 271 20.45 -17.72 13.74
CA LYS A 271 19.15 -17.08 13.54
C LYS A 271 18.62 -16.52 14.87
N GLN A 272 18.71 -15.22 15.05
CA GLN A 272 17.92 -14.54 16.07
C GLN A 272 16.52 -14.32 15.52
N ARG A 273 15.50 -14.71 16.28
CA ARG A 273 14.11 -14.48 15.88
C ARG A 273 13.86 -12.96 15.86
N ALA A 274 13.50 -12.46 14.70
CA ALA A 274 13.14 -11.06 14.54
C ALA A 274 11.73 -10.80 15.11
N GLU A 275 11.31 -9.55 15.12
CA GLU A 275 9.97 -9.13 15.53
C GLU A 275 8.92 -9.76 14.61
N THR A 276 7.80 -10.19 15.20
CA THR A 276 6.71 -10.84 14.47
C THR A 276 5.88 -9.84 13.66
N SER A 277 5.33 -10.28 12.53
CA SER A 277 4.39 -9.47 11.75
C SER A 277 3.20 -9.01 12.58
N SER A 278 2.73 -9.79 13.54
CA SER A 278 1.61 -9.43 14.43
C SER A 278 1.93 -8.23 15.33
N ALA A 279 3.15 -8.14 15.87
CA ALA A 279 3.58 -7.01 16.69
C ALA A 279 3.69 -5.72 15.85
N ILE A 280 4.26 -5.83 14.65
CA ILE A 280 4.34 -4.70 13.70
C ILE A 280 2.92 -4.28 13.28
N ALA A 281 2.05 -5.23 12.93
CA ALA A 281 0.66 -4.95 12.53
C ALA A 281 -0.13 -4.22 13.62
N ALA A 282 0.10 -4.52 14.89
CA ALA A 282 -0.55 -3.83 16.00
C ALA A 282 -0.20 -2.32 16.00
N ARG A 283 1.09 -1.97 15.84
CA ARG A 283 1.52 -0.56 15.75
C ARG A 283 1.00 0.13 14.50
N VAL A 284 1.04 -0.56 13.36
CA VAL A 284 0.51 -0.04 12.08
C VAL A 284 -0.99 0.25 12.21
N ARG A 285 -1.76 -0.64 12.86
CA ARG A 285 -3.18 -0.43 13.10
C ARG A 285 -3.42 0.82 13.93
N VAL A 286 -2.77 0.96 15.09
CA VAL A 286 -2.94 2.15 15.95
C VAL A 286 -2.54 3.43 15.20
N ALA A 287 -1.45 3.43 14.43
CA ALA A 287 -1.05 4.58 13.63
C ALA A 287 -2.10 4.95 12.58
N ARG A 288 -2.78 3.96 11.96
CA ARG A 288 -3.88 4.18 11.01
C ARG A 288 -5.13 4.71 11.68
N GLU A 289 -5.46 4.26 12.88
CA GLU A 289 -6.58 4.76 13.67
C GLU A 289 -6.36 6.23 14.06
N ILE A 290 -5.12 6.62 14.43
CA ILE A 290 -4.75 8.02 14.65
C ILE A 290 -4.96 8.86 13.37
N GLN A 291 -4.57 8.35 12.22
CA GLN A 291 -4.77 9.03 10.93
C GLN A 291 -6.25 9.14 10.57
N ALA A 292 -7.04 8.08 10.75
CA ALA A 292 -8.48 8.09 10.50
C ALA A 292 -9.18 9.17 11.35
N CYS A 293 -8.79 9.31 12.61
CA CYS A 293 -9.30 10.38 13.48
C CYS A 293 -8.87 11.78 12.98
N ARG A 294 -7.60 11.94 12.60
CA ARG A 294 -7.05 13.20 12.05
C ARG A 294 -7.80 13.66 10.81
N PHE A 295 -8.15 12.73 9.94
CA PHE A 295 -8.81 13.01 8.67
C PHE A 295 -10.34 12.84 8.71
N ALA A 296 -10.93 12.76 9.91
CA ALA A 296 -12.37 12.70 10.06
C ALA A 296 -13.04 13.89 9.32
N GLY A 297 -13.99 13.57 8.44
CA GLY A 297 -14.65 14.55 7.56
C GLY A 297 -13.85 14.97 6.31
N CYS A 298 -12.67 14.41 6.10
CA CYS A 298 -11.89 14.57 4.86
C CYS A 298 -12.14 13.41 3.89
N SER A 299 -11.77 13.61 2.63
CA SER A 299 -11.85 12.58 1.59
C SER A 299 -10.64 11.61 1.55
N ILE A 300 -9.71 11.75 2.50
CA ILE A 300 -8.50 10.95 2.60
C ILE A 300 -8.46 10.21 3.93
N HIS A 301 -7.68 9.12 3.98
CA HIS A 301 -7.59 8.27 5.16
C HIS A 301 -6.15 8.04 5.65
N ILE A 302 -5.14 8.42 4.88
CA ILE A 302 -3.73 8.12 5.13
C ILE A 302 -2.82 9.31 4.84
N ASN A 303 -1.70 9.40 5.54
CA ASN A 303 -0.78 10.52 5.43
C ASN A 303 -0.18 10.71 4.03
N ALA A 304 0.04 9.64 3.26
CA ALA A 304 0.58 9.74 1.90
C ALA A 304 -0.34 10.53 0.96
N GLU A 305 -1.65 10.56 1.25
CA GLU A 305 -2.67 11.23 0.42
C GLU A 305 -2.85 12.72 0.71
N MET A 306 -2.24 13.23 1.78
CA MET A 306 -2.36 14.65 2.12
C MET A 306 -2.04 15.55 0.92
N SER A 307 -2.86 16.57 0.67
CA SER A 307 -2.55 17.66 -0.25
C SER A 307 -1.45 18.57 0.33
N GLY A 308 -0.98 19.55 -0.44
CA GLY A 308 -0.07 20.57 0.08
C GLY A 308 -0.66 21.31 1.28
N GLU A 309 -1.90 21.79 1.14
CA GLU A 309 -2.63 22.49 2.21
C GLU A 309 -2.80 21.64 3.47
N MET A 310 -3.14 20.34 3.30
CA MET A 310 -3.23 19.41 4.42
C MET A 310 -1.88 19.16 5.07
N THR A 311 -0.81 19.11 4.28
CA THR A 311 0.56 18.95 4.81
C THR A 311 0.91 20.15 5.68
N ASP A 312 0.61 21.36 5.25
CA ASP A 312 0.84 22.59 6.04
C ASP A 312 0.01 22.57 7.35
N ARG A 313 -1.21 22.07 7.28
CA ARG A 313 -2.13 22.00 8.44
C ARG A 313 -1.72 20.91 9.46
N PHE A 314 -1.31 19.73 9.01
CA PHE A 314 -1.13 18.55 9.88
C PHE A 314 0.32 18.18 10.16
N CYS A 315 1.28 18.73 9.43
CA CYS A 315 2.70 18.54 9.68
C CYS A 315 3.30 19.71 10.47
N ASN A 316 2.82 19.91 11.70
CA ASN A 316 3.30 20.99 12.56
C ASN A 316 4.78 20.79 12.92
N LEU A 317 5.59 21.77 12.53
CA LEU A 317 7.03 21.78 12.78
C LEU A 317 7.36 22.71 13.95
N THR A 318 8.25 22.28 14.82
CA THR A 318 8.93 23.19 15.77
C THR A 318 9.88 24.12 15.01
N ASP A 319 10.28 25.23 15.60
CA ASP A 319 11.21 26.16 14.93
C ASP A 319 12.58 25.50 14.67
N GLU A 320 13.04 24.63 15.55
CA GLU A 320 14.21 23.78 15.32
C GLU A 320 14.06 22.89 14.09
N CYS A 321 12.89 22.28 13.89
CA CYS A 321 12.59 21.47 12.72
C CYS A 321 12.54 22.27 11.42
N LYS A 322 12.04 23.50 11.46
CA LYS A 322 12.03 24.41 10.28
C LYS A 322 13.45 24.72 9.82
N VAL A 323 14.33 25.08 10.77
CA VAL A 323 15.75 25.33 10.45
C VAL A 323 16.43 24.08 9.91
N LEU A 324 16.23 22.94 10.56
CA LEU A 324 16.83 21.66 10.14
C LEU A 324 16.40 21.26 8.72
N ILE A 325 15.10 21.34 8.41
CA ILE A 325 14.62 20.91 7.09
C ILE A 325 15.06 21.89 5.99
N GLU A 326 15.17 23.16 6.28
CA GLU A 326 15.70 24.17 5.36
C GLU A 326 17.18 23.91 5.03
N GLU A 327 18.01 23.65 6.05
CA GLU A 327 19.41 23.27 5.86
C GLU A 327 19.57 22.00 5.04
N LEU A 328 18.75 20.97 5.33
CA LEU A 328 18.76 19.72 4.59
C LEU A 328 18.29 19.90 3.14
N ALA A 329 17.24 20.72 2.91
CA ALA A 329 16.73 21.00 1.58
C ALA A 329 17.80 21.72 0.72
N ASN A 330 18.47 22.70 1.29
CA ASN A 330 19.56 23.43 0.62
C ASN A 330 20.76 22.50 0.33
N ARG A 331 21.19 21.71 1.32
CA ARG A 331 22.33 20.80 1.17
C ARG A 331 22.10 19.65 0.18
N LEU A 332 20.85 19.14 0.13
CA LEU A 332 20.48 18.00 -0.72
C LEU A 332 19.80 18.44 -2.03
N GLY A 333 19.67 19.72 -2.31
CA GLY A 333 19.00 20.22 -3.52
C GLY A 333 17.58 19.67 -3.71
N LEU A 334 16.81 19.55 -2.62
CA LEU A 334 15.49 18.92 -2.65
C LEU A 334 14.50 19.73 -3.49
N SER A 335 13.76 19.04 -4.36
CA SER A 335 12.61 19.65 -5.02
C SER A 335 11.46 19.90 -4.03
N ALA A 336 10.53 20.81 -4.35
CA ALA A 336 9.33 21.04 -3.53
C ALA A 336 8.52 19.76 -3.29
N ARG A 337 8.48 18.86 -4.27
CA ARG A 337 7.82 17.55 -4.12
C ARG A 337 8.54 16.66 -3.11
N ALA A 338 9.86 16.60 -3.17
CA ALA A 338 10.67 15.82 -2.21
C ALA A 338 10.51 16.38 -0.79
N PHE A 339 10.48 17.71 -0.64
CA PHE A 339 10.22 18.39 0.63
C PHE A 339 8.87 17.98 1.24
N THR A 340 7.78 18.10 0.48
CA THR A 340 6.44 17.70 0.94
C THR A 340 6.38 16.22 1.35
N ARG A 341 7.07 15.33 0.62
CA ARG A 341 7.13 13.90 0.95
C ARG A 341 7.87 13.63 2.25
N ILE A 342 8.98 14.31 2.49
CA ILE A 342 9.70 14.21 3.76
C ILE A 342 8.78 14.61 4.92
N LEU A 343 7.98 15.67 4.78
CA LEU A 343 7.02 16.07 5.81
C LEU A 343 5.96 15.02 6.07
N LYS A 344 5.33 14.47 5.02
CA LYS A 344 4.34 13.39 5.15
C LYS A 344 4.93 12.15 5.82
N LEU A 345 6.14 11.80 5.43
CA LEU A 345 6.86 10.66 6.00
C LEU A 345 7.21 10.92 7.48
N SER A 346 7.71 12.11 7.81
CA SER A 346 7.99 12.52 9.19
C SER A 346 6.73 12.48 10.06
N ARG A 347 5.57 12.85 9.50
CA ARG A 347 4.28 12.74 10.20
C ARG A 347 3.94 11.29 10.50
N THR A 348 4.12 10.39 9.53
CA THR A 348 3.89 8.95 9.73
C THR A 348 4.82 8.34 10.77
N ILE A 349 6.09 8.75 10.77
CA ILE A 349 7.07 8.29 11.77
C ILE A 349 6.66 8.75 13.18
N ALA A 350 6.19 10.00 13.32
CA ALA A 350 5.70 10.51 14.59
C ALA A 350 4.43 9.77 15.06
N ASP A 351 3.51 9.44 14.15
CA ASP A 351 2.33 8.63 14.47
C ASP A 351 2.71 7.21 14.95
N LEU A 352 3.70 6.59 14.30
CA LEU A 352 4.21 5.28 14.71
C LEU A 352 4.95 5.31 16.05
N GLU A 353 5.60 6.41 16.40
CA GLU A 353 6.21 6.57 17.71
C GLU A 353 5.16 6.54 18.81
N VAL A 354 4.08 7.31 18.64
CA VAL A 354 2.92 7.29 19.55
C VAL A 354 2.28 5.91 19.59
N ALA A 355 2.07 5.28 18.44
CA ALA A 355 1.51 3.93 18.36
C ALA A 355 2.37 2.89 19.11
N ARG A 356 3.69 3.02 19.04
CA ARG A 356 4.61 2.17 19.81
C ARG A 356 4.43 2.36 21.31
N GLU A 357 4.39 3.62 21.78
CA GLU A 357 4.19 3.91 23.20
C GLU A 357 2.86 3.35 23.74
N ILE A 358 1.78 3.47 22.96
CA ILE A 358 0.48 2.92 23.32
C ILE A 358 0.53 1.39 23.42
N CYS A 359 1.13 0.72 22.45
CA CYS A 359 1.27 -0.74 22.44
C CYS A 359 2.15 -1.25 23.58
N GLU A 360 3.25 -0.55 23.92
CA GLU A 360 4.15 -0.93 25.00
C GLU A 360 3.54 -0.73 26.41
N LYS A 361 2.76 0.33 26.57
CA LYS A 361 2.08 0.63 27.86
C LYS A 361 0.78 -0.15 28.03
N GLN A 362 0.38 -0.97 27.07
CA GLN A 362 -0.95 -1.60 27.01
C GLN A 362 -2.09 -0.57 27.18
N GLY A 363 -1.84 0.68 26.77
CA GLY A 363 -2.78 1.77 26.83
C GLY A 363 -3.89 1.62 25.77
N SER A 364 -5.02 2.27 26.03
CA SER A 364 -6.09 2.37 25.05
C SER A 364 -5.77 3.50 24.07
N TYR A 365 -5.86 3.23 22.76
CA TYR A 365 -5.74 4.27 21.74
C TYR A 365 -6.95 5.21 21.81
N GLU A 366 -8.11 4.72 22.25
CA GLU A 366 -9.33 5.51 22.47
C GLU A 366 -9.10 6.62 23.51
N GLU A 367 -8.42 6.31 24.62
CA GLU A 367 -8.06 7.31 25.63
C GLU A 367 -7.14 8.39 25.05
N TYR A 368 -6.11 7.98 24.29
CA TYR A 368 -5.21 8.92 23.60
C TYR A 368 -5.97 9.82 22.61
N ILE A 369 -6.87 9.26 21.81
CA ILE A 369 -7.68 10.02 20.85
C ILE A 369 -8.59 11.01 21.58
N GLN A 370 -9.26 10.60 22.66
CA GLN A 370 -10.11 11.48 23.47
C GLN A 370 -9.31 12.64 24.06
N GLU A 371 -8.11 12.39 24.57
CA GLU A 371 -7.20 13.42 25.04
C GLU A 371 -6.81 14.42 23.93
N GLN A 372 -6.48 13.92 22.73
CA GLN A 372 -6.17 14.77 21.58
C GLN A 372 -7.36 15.63 21.14
N LEU A 373 -8.56 15.05 21.11
CA LEU A 373 -9.79 15.78 20.78
C LEU A 373 -10.12 16.86 21.82
N ALA A 374 -9.89 16.58 23.10
CA ALA A 374 -10.09 17.53 24.19
C ALA A 374 -9.09 18.71 24.12
N ASN A 375 -7.91 18.50 23.52
CA ASN A 375 -6.84 19.49 23.37
C ASN A 375 -6.83 20.15 21.97
N ASP A 376 -7.99 20.42 21.38
CA ASP A 376 -8.13 21.04 20.04
C ASP A 376 -7.41 20.28 18.91
N CYS A 377 -7.32 18.95 19.01
CA CYS A 377 -6.63 18.09 18.05
C CYS A 377 -5.17 18.53 17.80
N SER A 378 -4.49 18.96 18.85
CA SER A 378 -3.06 19.30 18.76
C SER A 378 -2.23 18.02 18.63
N TRP A 379 -2.09 17.54 17.39
CA TRP A 379 -1.26 16.36 17.08
C TRP A 379 0.19 16.62 17.51
N PRO A 380 0.91 15.59 18.00
CA PRO A 380 2.30 15.74 18.43
C PRO A 380 3.14 16.41 17.36
N HIS A 381 3.96 17.40 17.76
CA HIS A 381 4.86 18.06 16.83
C HIS A 381 5.85 17.08 16.23
N ILE A 382 6.16 17.27 14.93
CA ILE A 382 7.25 16.54 14.29
C ILE A 382 8.56 16.97 14.96
N GLN A 383 9.36 16.01 15.39
CA GLN A 383 10.63 16.21 16.05
C GLN A 383 11.81 16.10 15.06
N PRO A 384 12.99 16.68 15.34
CA PRO A 384 14.16 16.58 14.46
C PRO A 384 14.54 15.14 14.09
N ARG A 385 14.38 14.18 15.00
CA ARG A 385 14.64 12.75 14.77
C ARG A 385 13.73 12.16 13.67
N HIS A 386 12.45 12.59 13.60
CA HIS A 386 11.51 12.13 12.57
C HIS A 386 11.94 12.61 11.18
N ILE A 387 12.40 13.87 11.07
CA ILE A 387 12.91 14.44 9.82
C ILE A 387 14.19 13.72 9.40
N MET A 388 15.10 13.47 10.33
CA MET A 388 16.35 12.77 10.05
C MET A 388 16.12 11.33 9.58
N GLU A 389 15.18 10.59 10.19
CA GLU A 389 14.77 9.27 9.74
C GLU A 389 14.15 9.35 8.34
N ALA A 390 13.21 10.26 8.10
CA ALA A 390 12.56 10.43 6.81
C ALA A 390 13.53 10.77 5.68
N VAL A 391 14.50 11.66 5.92
CA VAL A 391 15.57 12.00 4.96
C VAL A 391 16.49 10.81 4.72
N GLY A 392 16.66 9.92 5.71
CA GLY A 392 17.41 8.67 5.57
C GLY A 392 16.89 7.79 4.43
N TYR A 393 15.60 7.79 4.19
CA TYR A 393 14.96 7.00 3.12
C TYR A 393 15.02 7.62 1.72
N ARG A 394 15.80 8.70 1.51
CA ARG A 394 16.00 9.36 0.22
C ARG A 394 17.43 9.20 -0.31
N PHE A 395 17.99 7.99 -0.24
CA PHE A 395 19.42 7.77 -0.55
C PHE A 395 19.77 7.93 -2.05
N LEU A 396 18.84 7.61 -2.98
CA LEU A 396 19.09 7.77 -4.41
C LEU A 396 19.24 9.25 -4.81
N ASP A 397 18.51 10.14 -4.14
CA ASP A 397 18.67 11.57 -4.34
C ASP A 397 20.10 12.02 -3.97
N ARG A 398 20.69 11.40 -2.93
CA ARG A 398 22.08 11.62 -2.52
C ARG A 398 23.08 11.02 -3.49
N MET A 399 22.82 9.83 -4.04
CA MET A 399 23.70 9.20 -5.02
C MET A 399 23.80 10.00 -6.31
N ASN A 400 22.70 10.59 -6.78
CA ASN A 400 22.69 11.45 -7.96
C ASN A 400 23.53 12.73 -7.77
N MET A 401 23.80 13.15 -6.55
CA MET A 401 24.65 14.31 -6.23
C MET A 401 26.13 13.96 -6.09
N MET A 402 26.46 12.68 -5.87
CA MET A 402 27.83 12.20 -5.68
C MET A 402 28.45 11.62 -6.97
N MET A 403 27.70 11.53 -8.06
CA MET A 403 28.14 11.10 -9.41
C MET A 403 28.28 12.26 -10.35
#